data_8cf31c49ada9925668954a6561cf7428
#
_entry.id   8cf31c49ada9925668954a6561cf7428
#
_cell.length_a   1.000
_cell.length_b   1.000
_cell.length_c   1.000
_cell.angle_alpha   90.00
_cell.angle_beta   90.00
_cell.angle_gamma   90.00
#
_symmetry.space_group_name_H-M   'P 1'
#
loop_
_entity.id
_entity.type
_entity.pdbx_description
1 polymer ?
#
loop_
_entity_poly.entity_id
_entity_poly.type
_entity_poly.pdbx_seq_one_letter_code
_entity_poly.pdbx_strand_id
1 'polypeptide(L)' 'MKYARIRDLREDNDYTQAKVGEYLNISQRTYSYYENGEHEMPIEVLSMLADLYNTSTDYLLNRTDKKEPYA' A
#
# COMPACT_ATOMS: atom_id res chain seq x y z
N MET A 1 13.29 -1.88 3.62
CA MET A 1 12.23 -1.28 2.82
C MET A 1 11.15 -0.71 3.72
N LYS A 2 10.80 0.56 3.51
CA LYS A 2 9.90 1.28 4.43
C LYS A 2 8.47 0.72 4.45
N TYR A 3 7.98 0.26 3.31
CA TYR A 3 6.60 -0.21 3.17
C TYR A 3 6.55 -1.68 2.76
N ALA A 4 7.30 -2.52 3.47
CA ALA A 4 7.41 -3.94 3.15
C ALA A 4 6.04 -4.66 3.16
N ARG A 5 5.15 -4.28 4.09
CA ARG A 5 3.82 -4.91 4.17
C ARG A 5 2.95 -4.58 2.96
N ILE A 6 3.10 -3.37 2.41
CA ILE A 6 2.37 -2.98 1.21
C ILE A 6 2.80 -3.85 0.03
N ARG A 7 4.10 -4.06 -0.13
CA ARG A 7 4.63 -4.96 -1.15
C ARG A 7 4.15 -6.38 -0.94
N ASP A 8 4.20 -6.87 0.30
CA ASP A 8 3.78 -8.23 0.61
C ASP A 8 2.31 -8.45 0.27
N LEU A 9 1.44 -7.51 0.63
CA LEU A 9 0.03 -7.60 0.31
C LEU A 9 -0.21 -7.56 -1.20
N ARG A 10 0.53 -6.73 -1.91
CA ARG A 10 0.42 -6.67 -3.37
C ARG A 10 0.79 -8.00 -3.99
N GLU A 11 1.91 -8.58 -3.57
CA GLU A 11 2.37 -9.87 -4.11
C GLU A 11 1.43 -11.01 -3.72
N ASP A 12 0.91 -11.00 -2.49
CA ASP A 12 -0.03 -12.02 -2.02
C ASP A 12 -1.32 -12.02 -2.83
N ASN A 13 -1.72 -10.86 -3.37
CA ASN A 13 -2.92 -10.72 -4.18
C ASN A 13 -2.63 -10.82 -5.68
N ASP A 14 -1.40 -11.14 -6.06
CA ASP A 14 -0.96 -11.26 -7.45
C ASP A 14 -1.18 -9.97 -8.25
N TYR A 15 -1.11 -8.82 -7.59
CA TYR A 15 -1.19 -7.54 -8.28
C TYR A 15 0.19 -7.08 -8.74
N THR A 16 0.26 -6.50 -9.94
CA THR A 16 1.46 -5.82 -10.40
C THR A 16 1.47 -4.39 -9.88
N GLN A 17 2.64 -3.75 -9.91
CA GLN A 17 2.72 -2.32 -9.57
C GLN A 17 1.85 -1.48 -10.51
N ALA A 18 1.82 -1.85 -11.80
CA ALA A 18 0.97 -1.15 -12.77
C ALA A 18 -0.50 -1.24 -12.40
N LYS A 19 -0.96 -2.41 -11.96
CA LYS A 19 -2.35 -2.63 -11.58
C LYS A 19 -2.73 -1.77 -10.38
N VAL A 20 -1.88 -1.74 -9.36
CA VAL A 20 -2.13 -0.94 -8.16
C VAL A 20 -2.05 0.56 -8.48
N GLY A 21 -1.10 0.96 -9.31
CA GLY A 21 -1.02 2.35 -9.77
C GLY A 21 -2.31 2.78 -10.46
N GLU A 22 -2.84 1.91 -11.32
CA GLU A 22 -4.11 2.17 -11.99
C GLU A 22 -5.26 2.36 -11.00
N TYR A 23 -5.34 1.48 -10.00
CA TYR A 23 -6.35 1.59 -8.94
C TYR A 23 -6.24 2.93 -8.22
N LEU A 24 -5.02 3.39 -7.95
CA LEU A 24 -4.75 4.65 -7.25
C LEU A 24 -4.82 5.86 -8.18
N ASN A 25 -5.00 5.65 -9.46
CA ASN A 25 -5.01 6.71 -10.48
C ASN A 25 -3.70 7.49 -10.53
N ILE A 26 -2.59 6.77 -10.41
CA ILE A 26 -1.24 7.32 -10.53
C ILE A 26 -0.44 6.43 -11.48
N SER A 27 0.71 6.92 -11.94
CA SER A 27 1.56 6.12 -12.82
C SER A 27 2.23 4.98 -12.03
N GLN A 28 2.59 3.91 -12.74
CA GLN A 28 3.35 2.82 -12.16
C GLN A 28 4.64 3.34 -11.53
N ARG A 29 5.31 4.28 -12.18
CA ARG A 29 6.57 4.86 -11.71
C ARG A 29 6.38 5.58 -10.37
N THR A 30 5.32 6.39 -10.26
CA THR A 30 5.01 7.09 -9.02
C THR A 30 4.71 6.09 -7.90
N TYR A 31 3.90 5.07 -8.20
CA TYR A 31 3.61 4.04 -7.21
C TYR A 31 4.89 3.33 -6.76
N SER A 32 5.79 3.02 -7.69
CA SER A 32 7.05 2.35 -7.37
C SER A 32 7.88 3.19 -6.39
N TYR A 33 7.94 4.50 -6.57
CA TYR A 33 8.65 5.37 -5.64
C TYR A 33 8.05 5.31 -4.24
N TYR A 34 6.72 5.23 -4.13
CA TYR A 34 6.06 5.10 -2.83
C TYR A 34 6.37 3.75 -2.18
N GLU A 35 6.20 2.67 -2.92
CA GLU A 35 6.43 1.32 -2.38
C GLU A 35 7.87 1.14 -1.92
N ASN A 36 8.84 1.66 -2.67
CA ASN A 36 10.25 1.56 -2.34
C ASN A 36 10.69 2.52 -1.24
N GLY A 37 9.84 3.46 -0.85
CA GLY A 37 10.17 4.43 0.18
C GLY A 37 11.02 5.59 -0.30
N GLU A 38 11.14 5.77 -1.62
CA GLU A 38 11.91 6.87 -2.19
C GLU A 38 11.18 8.21 -2.04
N HIS A 39 9.85 8.18 -2.01
CA HIS A 39 9.01 9.35 -1.77
C HIS A 39 8.04 9.05 -0.64
N GLU A 40 7.71 10.06 0.15
CA GLU A 40 6.70 9.93 1.19
C GLU A 40 5.36 9.58 0.55
N MET A 41 4.67 8.59 1.10
CA MET A 41 3.38 8.18 0.61
C MET A 41 2.29 9.09 1.19
N PRO A 42 1.49 9.76 0.34
CA PRO A 42 0.40 10.60 0.83
C PRO A 42 -0.61 9.77 1.64
N ILE A 43 -1.26 10.43 2.60
CA ILE A 43 -2.23 9.73 3.45
C ILE A 43 -3.41 9.20 2.65
N GLU A 44 -3.81 9.89 1.58
CA GLU A 44 -4.88 9.44 0.69
C GLU A 44 -4.51 8.10 0.03
N VAL A 45 -3.26 7.97 -0.38
CA VAL A 45 -2.78 6.72 -0.99
C VAL A 45 -2.78 5.60 0.04
N LEU A 46 -2.31 5.88 1.26
CA LEU A 46 -2.35 4.89 2.34
C LEU A 46 -3.78 4.44 2.63
N SER A 47 -4.72 5.39 2.68
CA SER A 47 -6.13 5.07 2.92
C SER A 47 -6.70 4.19 1.82
N MET A 48 -6.40 4.49 0.56
CA MET A 48 -6.88 3.70 -0.57
C MET A 48 -6.29 2.29 -0.56
N LEU A 49 -5.02 2.16 -0.20
CA LEU A 49 -4.39 0.84 -0.09
C LEU A 49 -4.98 0.04 1.05
N ALA A 50 -5.28 0.68 2.18
CA ALA A 50 -5.94 0.00 3.30
C ALA A 50 -7.31 -0.53 2.86
N ASP A 51 -8.06 0.24 2.10
CA ASP A 51 -9.35 -0.20 1.56
C ASP A 51 -9.17 -1.35 0.57
N LEU A 52 -8.20 -1.24 -0.32
CA LEU A 52 -7.93 -2.27 -1.33
C LEU A 52 -7.64 -3.62 -0.70
N TYR A 53 -6.82 -3.63 0.35
CA TYR A 53 -6.39 -4.86 1.02
C TYR A 53 -7.22 -5.20 2.26
N ASN A 54 -8.28 -4.44 2.52
CA ASN A 54 -9.16 -4.66 3.67
C ASN A 54 -8.38 -4.74 4.98
N THR A 55 -7.55 -3.73 5.22
CA THR A 55 -6.71 -3.65 6.40
C THR A 55 -6.71 -2.20 6.94
N SER A 56 -5.91 -1.93 7.95
CA SER A 56 -5.79 -0.59 8.51
C SER A 56 -4.52 0.09 8.01
N THR A 57 -4.51 1.43 8.05
CA THR A 57 -3.30 2.19 7.74
C THR A 57 -2.21 1.89 8.78
N ASP A 58 -2.58 1.62 10.02
CA ASP A 58 -1.61 1.24 11.07
C ASP A 58 -0.88 -0.06 10.71
N TYR A 59 -1.61 -1.05 10.18
CA TYR A 59 -0.97 -2.29 9.73
C TYR A 59 0.02 -2.01 8.59
N LEU A 60 -0.38 -1.19 7.62
CA LEU A 60 0.48 -0.84 6.49
C LEU A 60 1.75 -0.10 6.93
N LEU A 61 1.65 0.69 7.99
CA LEU A 61 2.77 1.44 8.55
C LEU A 61 3.56 0.65 9.59
N ASN A 62 3.23 -0.61 9.80
CA ASN A 62 3.93 -1.50 10.74
C ASN A 62 3.79 -1.04 12.20
N ARG A 63 2.65 -0.40 12.53
CA ARG A 63 2.37 0.08 13.88
C ARG A 63 1.53 -0.90 14.70
N THR A 64 0.96 -1.91 14.06
CA THR A 64 0.20 -2.98 14.70
C THR A 64 0.41 -4.25 13.91
N ASP A 65 0.29 -5.41 14.57
CA ASP A 65 0.33 -6.70 13.90
C ASP A 65 -1.05 -7.20 13.50
N LYS A 66 -2.11 -6.46 13.87
CA LYS A 66 -3.48 -6.82 13.51
C LYS A 66 -3.76 -6.38 12.09
N LYS A 67 -4.00 -7.36 11.23
CA LYS A 67 -4.28 -7.11 9.81
C LYS A 67 -5.72 -6.63 9.58
N GLU A 68 -6.65 -7.01 10.45
CA GLU A 68 -8.05 -6.64 10.29
C GLU A 68 -8.24 -5.13 10.39
N PRO A 69 -9.12 -4.54 9.57
CA PRO A 69 -9.39 -3.11 9.66
C PRO A 69 -10.06 -2.77 11.00
N TYR A 70 -9.84 -1.56 11.46
CA TYR A 70 -10.54 -1.08 12.66
C TYR A 70 -12.03 -0.88 12.33
N ALA A 71 -12.85 -1.25 13.28
CA ALA A 71 -14.29 -1.07 13.15
C ALA A 71 -14.69 0.40 13.18
#